data_d5d7752be76154d328a9d09d5424820d
#
_entry.id   d5d7752be76154d328a9d09d5424820d
#
_cell.length_a   1.000
_cell.length_b   1.000
_cell.length_c   1.000
_cell.angle_alpha   90.00
_cell.angle_beta   90.00
_cell.angle_gamma   90.00
#
_symmetry.space_group_name_H-M   'P 1'
#
loop_
_entity.id
_entity.type
_entity.pdbx_description
1 polymer ?
#
loop_
_entity_poly.entity_id
_entity_poly.type
_entity_poly.pdbx_seq_one_letter_code
_entity_poly.pdbx_strand_id
1 'polypeptide(L)'
;EAGGLMIAGDQVLPRITPNVSWSLSEPESEPLGERLDSIARLKSLPDSLFVLPSHGEPFTGLHARLDALEGGHRMQLDALHAHLAEPRRAVDCFGPLFARRVDASVFGLATGEAMAHLRRLEVEGRAVHEIRDGVRWYRAV
;
A
#
# COMPACT_ATOMS: atom_id res chain seq x y z
N GLU A 1 35.29 -3.77 -2.29
CA GLU A 1 34.38 -4.07 -3.41
C GLU A 1 33.45 -2.88 -3.59
N ALA A 2 33.41 -2.31 -4.78
CA ALA A 2 32.50 -1.23 -5.09
C ALA A 2 31.07 -1.81 -5.08
N GLY A 3 30.25 -1.44 -4.10
CA GLY A 3 28.84 -1.72 -4.09
C GLY A 3 28.19 -1.12 -5.33
N GLY A 4 27.27 -1.84 -5.97
CA GLY A 4 26.52 -1.32 -7.11
C GLY A 4 25.58 -0.18 -6.71
N LEU A 5 25.05 0.53 -7.70
CA LEU A 5 24.04 1.57 -7.55
C LEU A 5 22.66 1.04 -7.98
N MET A 6 21.63 1.46 -7.24
CA MET A 6 20.24 1.24 -7.63
C MET A 6 19.52 2.60 -7.73
N ILE A 7 19.06 2.96 -8.90
CA ILE A 7 18.16 4.11 -9.09
C ILE A 7 16.74 3.61 -8.84
N ALA A 8 16.21 3.93 -7.66
CA ALA A 8 14.97 3.36 -7.17
C ALA A 8 13.70 4.14 -7.56
N GLY A 9 13.84 5.40 -7.96
CA GLY A 9 12.68 6.27 -8.19
C GLY A 9 11.78 6.28 -6.96
N ASP A 10 10.48 6.13 -7.16
CA ASP A 10 9.47 6.03 -6.08
C ASP A 10 9.25 4.58 -5.60
N GLN A 11 9.95 3.59 -6.16
CA GLN A 11 9.76 2.20 -5.77
C GLN A 11 10.22 1.92 -4.34
N VAL A 12 11.30 2.56 -3.91
CA VAL A 12 11.83 2.44 -2.56
C VAL A 12 12.26 3.82 -2.05
N LEU A 13 11.55 4.32 -1.07
CA LEU A 13 11.83 5.58 -0.40
C LEU A 13 12.34 5.33 1.02
N PRO A 14 13.29 6.14 1.53
CA PRO A 14 13.97 5.83 2.80
C PRO A 14 13.07 5.99 4.04
N ARG A 15 12.08 6.87 4.00
CA ARG A 15 11.29 7.25 5.19
C ARG A 15 9.79 7.15 5.00
N ILE A 16 9.29 7.46 3.81
CA ILE A 16 7.85 7.46 3.52
C ILE A 16 7.48 6.24 2.68
N THR A 17 6.21 5.85 2.77
CA THR A 17 5.65 4.80 1.92
C THR A 17 5.11 5.45 0.64
N PRO A 18 5.52 4.98 -0.55
CA PRO A 18 4.94 5.46 -1.80
C PRO A 18 3.44 5.21 -1.84
N ASN A 19 2.69 6.14 -2.44
CA ASN A 19 1.26 5.98 -2.64
C ASN A 19 0.95 4.78 -3.54
N VAL A 20 -0.04 3.99 -3.15
CA VAL A 20 -0.57 2.87 -3.93
C VAL A 20 -2.06 3.07 -4.10
N SER A 21 -2.49 3.43 -5.30
CA SER A 21 -3.87 3.81 -5.58
C SER A 21 -4.55 2.86 -6.56
N TRP A 22 -5.77 2.49 -6.24
CA TRP A 22 -6.69 1.89 -7.19
C TRP A 22 -7.42 2.98 -7.98
N SER A 23 -7.70 2.72 -9.26
CA SER A 23 -8.38 3.65 -10.16
C SER A 23 -9.59 3.01 -10.84
N LEU A 24 -10.62 3.83 -11.07
CA LEU A 24 -11.80 3.43 -11.85
C LEU A 24 -11.47 3.10 -13.31
N SER A 25 -10.37 3.61 -13.86
CA SER A 25 -9.91 3.29 -15.21
C SER A 25 -9.40 1.85 -15.34
N GLU A 26 -9.00 1.23 -14.24
CA GLU A 26 -8.48 -0.14 -14.18
C GLU A 26 -9.15 -0.93 -13.04
N PRO A 27 -10.45 -1.20 -13.15
CA PRO A 27 -11.25 -1.74 -12.04
C PRO A 27 -10.82 -3.14 -11.59
N GLU A 28 -10.19 -3.92 -12.48
CA GLU A 28 -9.70 -5.26 -12.20
C GLU A 28 -8.26 -5.29 -11.65
N SER A 29 -7.58 -4.15 -11.62
CA SER A 29 -6.20 -4.06 -11.10
C SER A 29 -6.14 -4.39 -9.60
N GLU A 30 -4.98 -4.86 -9.18
CA GLU A 30 -4.69 -5.19 -7.78
C GLU A 30 -3.36 -4.51 -7.37
N PRO A 31 -3.35 -3.16 -7.29
CA PRO A 31 -2.12 -2.37 -7.18
C PRO A 31 -1.31 -2.66 -5.91
N LEU A 32 -1.95 -3.01 -4.80
CA LEU A 32 -1.22 -3.36 -3.58
C LEU A 32 -0.52 -4.72 -3.70
N GLY A 33 -1.14 -5.72 -4.35
CA GLY A 33 -0.48 -6.99 -4.66
C GLY A 33 0.69 -6.82 -5.61
N GLU A 34 0.53 -6.03 -6.66
CA GLU A 34 1.62 -5.68 -7.57
C GLU A 34 2.79 -5.01 -6.83
N ARG A 35 2.47 -4.15 -5.87
CA ARG A 35 3.44 -3.51 -4.99
C ARG A 35 4.17 -4.51 -4.11
N LEU A 36 3.46 -5.42 -3.46
CA LEU A 36 4.05 -6.47 -2.63
C LEU A 36 4.92 -7.43 -3.44
N ASP A 37 4.49 -7.79 -4.66
CA ASP A 37 5.28 -8.61 -5.59
C ASP A 37 6.55 -7.89 -6.04
N SER A 38 6.48 -6.58 -6.28
CA SER A 38 7.63 -5.74 -6.60
C SER A 38 8.64 -5.72 -5.44
N ILE A 39 8.17 -5.55 -4.21
CA ILE A 39 9.02 -5.63 -3.01
C ILE A 39 9.72 -7.00 -2.93
N ALA A 40 8.98 -8.08 -3.13
CA ALA A 40 9.55 -9.43 -3.10
C ALA A 40 10.64 -9.63 -4.16
N ARG A 41 10.41 -9.14 -5.40
CA ARG A 41 11.43 -9.18 -6.46
C ARG A 41 12.67 -8.36 -6.11
N LEU A 42 12.50 -7.18 -5.54
CA LEU A 42 13.62 -6.30 -5.16
C LEU A 42 14.48 -6.94 -4.06
N LYS A 43 13.93 -7.78 -3.20
CA LYS A 43 14.69 -8.53 -2.19
C LYS A 43 15.69 -9.54 -2.79
N SER A 44 15.59 -9.88 -4.07
CA SER A 44 16.59 -10.70 -4.76
C SER A 44 17.86 -9.94 -5.13
N LEU A 45 17.82 -8.61 -5.09
CA LEU A 45 18.99 -7.77 -5.35
C LEU A 45 19.94 -7.76 -4.14
N PRO A 46 21.25 -7.49 -4.36
CA PRO A 46 22.20 -7.41 -3.24
C PRO A 46 21.85 -6.32 -2.23
N ASP A 47 21.90 -6.64 -0.95
CA ASP A 47 21.66 -5.66 0.14
C ASP A 47 22.74 -4.57 0.22
N SER A 48 23.89 -4.81 -0.40
CA SER A 48 25.03 -3.86 -0.46
C SER A 48 24.86 -2.71 -1.46
N LEU A 49 23.74 -2.69 -2.19
CA LEU A 49 23.48 -1.61 -3.15
C LEU A 49 23.31 -0.27 -2.43
N PHE A 50 23.89 0.78 -3.05
CA PHE A 50 23.63 2.16 -2.66
C PHE A 50 22.39 2.64 -3.41
N VAL A 51 21.32 2.94 -2.66
CA VAL A 51 19.98 3.23 -3.21
C VAL A 51 19.82 4.73 -3.40
N LEU A 52 19.45 5.12 -4.63
CA LEU A 52 19.14 6.50 -5.00
C LEU A 52 17.63 6.65 -5.20
N PRO A 53 16.90 7.16 -4.20
CA PRO A 53 15.45 7.38 -4.30
C PRO A 53 15.15 8.69 -5.04
N SER A 54 13.90 8.86 -5.51
CA SER A 54 13.43 10.15 -6.07
C SER A 54 13.14 11.19 -4.98
N HIS A 55 12.88 10.76 -3.75
CA HIS A 55 12.61 11.59 -2.59
C HIS A 55 13.39 11.10 -1.38
N GLY A 56 13.92 12.02 -0.60
CA GLY A 56 14.73 11.73 0.59
C GLY A 56 16.20 11.48 0.26
N GLU A 57 16.96 11.08 1.26
CA GLU A 57 18.40 10.87 1.14
C GLU A 57 18.74 9.50 0.54
N PRO A 58 19.83 9.40 -0.27
CA PRO A 58 20.40 8.11 -0.63
C PRO A 58 20.72 7.27 0.61
N PHE A 59 20.61 5.96 0.51
CA PHE A 59 20.77 5.07 1.66
C PHE A 59 21.33 3.70 1.29
N THR A 60 21.73 2.95 2.31
CA THR A 60 22.10 1.53 2.25
C THR A 60 21.15 0.70 3.13
N GLY A 61 21.21 -0.63 3.03
CA GLY A 61 20.30 -1.50 3.77
C GLY A 61 18.95 -1.66 3.06
N LEU A 62 19.03 -2.00 1.78
CA LEU A 62 17.84 -2.21 0.92
C LEU A 62 16.85 -3.20 1.53
N HIS A 63 17.33 -4.37 2.00
CA HIS A 63 16.46 -5.42 2.51
C HIS A 63 15.71 -4.99 3.77
N ALA A 64 16.38 -4.33 4.71
CA ALA A 64 15.74 -3.83 5.92
C ALA A 64 14.63 -2.81 5.58
N ARG A 65 14.87 -1.97 4.58
CA ARG A 65 13.85 -1.01 4.13
C ARG A 65 12.67 -1.70 3.43
N LEU A 66 12.92 -2.70 2.59
CA LEU A 66 11.89 -3.49 1.93
C LEU A 66 11.04 -4.27 2.95
N ASP A 67 11.67 -4.84 3.97
CA ASP A 67 10.97 -5.52 5.06
C ASP A 67 10.06 -4.55 5.84
N ALA A 68 10.54 -3.34 6.11
CA ALA A 68 9.74 -2.30 6.77
C ALA A 68 8.53 -1.87 5.91
N LEU A 69 8.70 -1.71 4.60
CA LEU A 69 7.61 -1.37 3.69
C LEU A 69 6.56 -2.49 3.62
N GLU A 70 7.00 -3.73 3.45
CA GLU A 70 6.10 -4.89 3.44
C GLU A 70 5.35 -5.02 4.78
N GLY A 71 6.07 -4.94 5.89
CA GLY A 71 5.48 -5.00 7.23
C GLY A 71 4.46 -3.91 7.48
N GLY A 72 4.72 -2.69 7.01
CA GLY A 72 3.80 -1.57 7.09
C GLY A 72 2.49 -1.84 6.34
N HIS A 73 2.57 -2.36 5.11
CA HIS A 73 1.38 -2.76 4.35
C HIS A 73 0.60 -3.88 5.04
N ARG A 74 1.29 -4.89 5.59
CA ARG A 74 0.63 -5.99 6.31
C ARG A 74 -0.08 -5.50 7.56
N MET A 75 0.54 -4.60 8.33
CA MET A 75 -0.09 -3.99 9.52
C MET A 75 -1.34 -3.18 9.13
N GLN A 76 -1.28 -2.42 8.05
CA GLN A 76 -2.43 -1.67 7.55
C GLN A 76 -3.57 -2.59 7.10
N LEU A 77 -3.27 -3.68 6.40
CA LEU A 77 -4.27 -4.69 6.01
C LEU A 77 -4.92 -5.34 7.23
N ASP A 78 -4.16 -5.67 8.26
CA ASP A 78 -4.71 -6.27 9.48
C ASP A 78 -5.58 -5.28 10.26
N ALA A 79 -5.16 -4.02 10.37
CA ALA A 79 -5.96 -2.97 11.00
C ALA A 79 -7.25 -2.70 10.22
N LEU A 80 -7.18 -2.68 8.90
CA LEU A 80 -8.35 -2.51 8.05
C LEU A 80 -9.30 -3.70 8.18
N HIS A 81 -8.80 -4.93 8.17
CA HIS A 81 -9.60 -6.13 8.36
C HIS A 81 -10.38 -6.08 9.69
N ALA A 82 -9.73 -5.70 10.78
CA ALA A 82 -10.38 -5.52 12.07
C ALA A 82 -11.47 -4.44 12.03
N HIS A 83 -11.23 -3.34 11.31
CA HIS A 83 -12.19 -2.24 11.13
C HIS A 83 -13.45 -2.67 10.36
N LEU A 84 -13.34 -3.69 9.51
CA LEU A 84 -14.44 -4.25 8.72
C LEU A 84 -15.30 -5.27 9.50
N ALA A 85 -15.17 -5.38 10.81
CA ALA A 85 -16.10 -6.16 11.63
C ALA A 85 -17.55 -5.69 11.43
N GLU A 86 -17.75 -4.40 11.20
CA GLU A 86 -19.00 -3.80 10.72
C GLU A 86 -18.84 -3.37 9.25
N PRO A 87 -19.90 -3.43 8.44
CA PRO A 87 -19.85 -2.97 7.06
C PRO A 87 -19.40 -1.51 6.94
N ARG A 88 -18.46 -1.23 6.04
CA ARG A 88 -17.87 0.09 5.81
C ARG A 88 -17.76 0.40 4.32
N ARG A 89 -17.89 1.68 3.97
CA ARG A 89 -17.52 2.20 2.65
C ARG A 89 -16.02 2.50 2.63
N ALA A 90 -15.44 2.64 1.44
CA ALA A 90 -14.02 3.01 1.32
C ALA A 90 -13.69 4.30 2.09
N VAL A 91 -14.56 5.30 2.01
CA VAL A 91 -14.37 6.60 2.71
C VAL A 91 -14.48 6.50 4.24
N ASP A 92 -15.01 5.41 4.76
CA ASP A 92 -15.07 5.14 6.21
C ASP A 92 -13.82 4.40 6.71
N CYS A 93 -12.86 4.10 5.84
CA CYS A 93 -11.68 3.29 6.11
C CYS A 93 -10.39 4.09 6.28
N PHE A 94 -10.45 5.40 6.38
CA PHE A 94 -9.24 6.25 6.50
C PHE A 94 -8.55 6.11 7.85
N GLY A 95 -9.32 5.94 8.94
CA GLY A 95 -8.77 5.84 10.29
C GLY A 95 -7.70 4.77 10.47
N PRO A 96 -7.94 3.50 10.08
CA PRO A 96 -6.93 2.45 10.22
C PRO A 96 -5.74 2.57 9.25
N LEU A 97 -5.85 3.37 8.18
CA LEU A 97 -4.83 3.48 7.14
C LEU A 97 -3.95 4.72 7.28
N PHE A 98 -4.45 5.82 7.83
CA PHE A 98 -3.75 7.10 7.87
C PHE A 98 -3.65 7.64 9.28
N ALA A 99 -2.43 7.99 9.69
CA ALA A 99 -2.17 8.59 11.00
C ALA A 99 -2.66 10.06 11.08
N ARG A 100 -2.74 10.73 9.93
CA ARG A 100 -3.22 12.11 9.83
C ARG A 100 -4.65 12.15 9.34
N ARG A 101 -5.39 13.19 9.77
CA ARG A 101 -6.74 13.43 9.25
C ARG A 101 -6.69 13.69 7.75
N VAL A 102 -7.59 13.02 7.01
CA VAL A 102 -7.76 13.22 5.57
C VAL A 102 -8.64 14.45 5.36
N ASP A 103 -8.09 15.46 4.72
CA ASP A 103 -8.82 16.68 4.32
C ASP A 103 -9.18 16.63 2.81
N ALA A 104 -9.85 17.68 2.34
CA ALA A 104 -10.31 17.76 0.96
C ALA A 104 -9.16 17.70 -0.07
N SER A 105 -7.96 18.18 0.28
CA SER A 105 -6.81 18.25 -0.64
C SER A 105 -6.24 16.88 -0.99
N VAL A 106 -6.37 15.89 -0.09
CA VAL A 106 -5.84 14.53 -0.24
C VAL A 106 -6.94 13.47 -0.31
N PHE A 107 -8.21 13.86 -0.32
CA PHE A 107 -9.35 12.94 -0.28
C PHE A 107 -9.33 11.91 -1.42
N GLY A 108 -9.02 12.33 -2.64
CA GLY A 108 -8.95 11.44 -3.80
C GLY A 108 -7.82 10.41 -3.67
N LEU A 109 -6.63 10.85 -3.23
CA LEU A 109 -5.51 9.95 -3.00
C LEU A 109 -5.81 8.95 -1.88
N ALA A 110 -6.36 9.43 -0.77
CA ALA A 110 -6.73 8.58 0.37
C ALA A 110 -7.81 7.55 -0.02
N THR A 111 -8.79 7.93 -0.82
CA THR A 111 -9.82 7.02 -1.32
C THR A 111 -9.22 5.96 -2.23
N GLY A 112 -8.35 6.34 -3.15
CA GLY A 112 -7.65 5.39 -4.03
C GLY A 112 -6.81 4.39 -3.25
N GLU A 113 -6.11 4.84 -2.20
CA GLU A 113 -5.32 3.97 -1.33
C GLU A 113 -6.19 3.04 -0.47
N ALA A 114 -7.29 3.55 0.08
CA ALA A 114 -8.27 2.72 0.78
C ALA A 114 -8.85 1.62 -0.13
N MET A 115 -9.19 1.96 -1.37
CA MET A 115 -9.67 1.00 -2.37
C MET A 115 -8.61 -0.06 -2.72
N ALA A 116 -7.33 0.33 -2.83
CA ALA A 116 -6.24 -0.61 -3.08
C ALA A 116 -6.12 -1.65 -1.95
N HIS A 117 -6.21 -1.22 -0.70
CA HIS A 117 -6.17 -2.11 0.46
C HIS A 117 -7.42 -3.00 0.55
N LEU A 118 -8.61 -2.45 0.33
CA LEU A 118 -9.87 -3.22 0.31
C LEU A 118 -9.84 -4.29 -0.79
N ARG A 119 -9.37 -3.95 -1.99
CA ARG A 119 -9.22 -4.90 -3.09
C ARG A 119 -8.25 -6.01 -2.72
N ARG A 120 -7.14 -5.69 -2.06
CA ARG A 120 -6.19 -6.71 -1.58
C ARG A 120 -6.83 -7.67 -0.58
N LEU A 121 -7.60 -7.17 0.38
CA LEU A 121 -8.33 -8.04 1.31
C LEU A 121 -9.32 -8.96 0.59
N GLU A 122 -10.00 -8.48 -0.45
CA GLU A 122 -10.90 -9.33 -1.25
C GLU A 122 -10.14 -10.44 -1.97
N VAL A 123 -9.00 -10.11 -2.61
CA VAL A 123 -8.16 -11.10 -3.30
C VAL A 123 -7.60 -12.13 -2.33
N GLU A 124 -7.28 -11.74 -1.10
CA GLU A 124 -6.85 -12.66 -0.04
C GLU A 124 -8.00 -13.46 0.59
N GLY A 125 -9.26 -13.23 0.19
CA GLY A 125 -10.43 -13.88 0.75
C GLY A 125 -10.77 -13.43 2.17
N ARG A 126 -10.28 -12.27 2.59
CA ARG A 126 -10.46 -11.70 3.94
C ARG A 126 -11.56 -10.65 4.02
N ALA A 127 -12.08 -10.20 2.89
CA ALA A 127 -13.21 -9.29 2.81
C ALA A 127 -14.08 -9.60 1.60
N VAL A 128 -15.33 -9.18 1.68
CA VAL A 128 -16.29 -9.17 0.57
C VAL A 128 -17.01 -7.84 0.55
N HIS A 129 -17.60 -7.49 -0.59
CA HIS A 129 -18.45 -6.31 -0.65
C HIS A 129 -19.83 -6.66 -1.22
N GLU A 130 -20.79 -5.82 -0.90
CA GLU A 130 -22.10 -5.74 -1.54
C GLU A 130 -22.38 -4.32 -2.02
N ILE A 131 -23.25 -4.17 -3.00
CA ILE A 131 -23.65 -2.87 -3.50
C ILE A 131 -25.00 -2.51 -2.88
N ARG A 132 -25.05 -1.37 -2.18
CA ARG A 132 -26.27 -0.78 -1.63
C ARG A 132 -26.43 0.62 -2.23
N ASP A 133 -27.49 0.85 -2.94
CA ASP A 133 -27.78 2.14 -3.60
C ASP A 133 -26.60 2.68 -4.44
N GLY A 134 -25.93 1.79 -5.19
CA GLY A 134 -24.78 2.13 -6.04
C GLY A 134 -23.46 2.31 -5.29
N VAL A 135 -23.41 2.07 -3.99
CA VAL A 135 -22.20 2.21 -3.14
C VAL A 135 -21.73 0.84 -2.67
N ARG A 136 -20.42 0.60 -2.76
CA ARG A 136 -19.79 -0.62 -2.21
C ARG A 136 -19.64 -0.53 -0.71
N TRP A 137 -20.16 -1.53 -0.01
CA TRP A 137 -20.02 -1.74 1.43
C TRP A 137 -19.22 -3.00 1.68
N TYR A 138 -18.11 -2.86 2.36
CA TYR A 138 -17.16 -3.95 2.63
C TYR A 138 -17.32 -4.47 4.05
N ARG A 139 -17.18 -5.78 4.21
CA ARG A 139 -17.13 -6.44 5.52
C ARG A 139 -16.06 -7.52 5.53
N ALA A 140 -15.50 -7.79 6.71
CA ALA A 140 -14.59 -8.92 6.92
C ALA A 140 -15.29 -10.27 6.79
N VAL A 141 -14.55 -11.24 6.35
CA VAL A 141 -14.92 -12.66 6.37
C VAL A 141 -13.86 -13.49 7.09
#